data_b0f6d0d798b729c4ff6cc0705aa8949c
#
_entry.id   b0f6d0d798b729c4ff6cc0705aa8949c
#
_cell.length_a   1.000
_cell.length_b   1.000
_cell.length_c   1.000
_cell.angle_alpha   90.00
_cell.angle_beta   90.00
_cell.angle_gamma   90.00
#
_symmetry.space_group_name_H-M   'P 1'
#
loop_
_entity.id
_entity.type
_entity.pdbx_description
1 polymer ?
#
loop_
_entity_poly.entity_id
_entity_poly.type
_entity_poly.pdbx_seq_one_letter_code
_entity_poly.pdbx_strand_id
1 'polypeptide(L)'
;MTATFRHTLLGVIALGAAFLHSCDKLENPVIEVVQTIDTTDVEVPEFSPLTSAVPRVLVEDFTAHQCGNCPPAGLELVSLMDAHPDSIVPLAIHAGNLAVTNADFPIDWTCEEGDEFWGNVTLQLNPIGRVNRVNTAFGQEILPNFWADE
;
A
#
# COMPACT_ATOMS: atom_id res chain seq x y z
N MET A 1 12.92 -56.60 34.88
CA MET A 1 12.26 -55.29 34.92
C MET A 1 11.26 -55.32 36.04
N THR A 2 11.54 -54.62 37.11
CA THR A 2 10.74 -54.67 38.34
C THR A 2 9.41 -53.87 38.14
N ALA A 3 8.36 -54.31 38.86
CA ALA A 3 7.04 -53.75 38.75
C ALA A 3 7.00 -52.20 38.95
N THR A 4 7.88 -51.70 39.81
CA THR A 4 8.10 -50.27 40.07
C THR A 4 8.49 -49.45 38.84
N PHE A 5 9.32 -50.00 37.94
CA PHE A 5 9.74 -49.30 36.72
C PHE A 5 8.58 -49.19 35.70
N ARG A 6 7.70 -50.18 35.66
CA ARG A 6 6.50 -50.12 34.80
C ARG A 6 5.49 -49.08 35.25
N HIS A 7 5.31 -48.87 36.55
CA HIS A 7 4.38 -47.86 37.08
C HIS A 7 4.90 -46.45 36.90
N THR A 8 6.20 -46.23 37.03
CA THR A 8 6.81 -44.91 36.74
C THR A 8 6.75 -44.56 35.27
N LEU A 9 6.99 -45.52 34.38
CA LEU A 9 6.93 -45.27 32.91
C LEU A 9 5.47 -44.96 32.46
N LEU A 10 4.47 -45.66 33.01
CA LEU A 10 3.05 -45.39 32.75
C LEU A 10 2.62 -44.03 33.28
N GLY A 11 3.11 -43.61 34.44
CA GLY A 11 2.83 -42.29 35.02
C GLY A 11 3.38 -41.13 34.17
N VAL A 12 4.58 -41.27 33.65
CA VAL A 12 5.21 -40.24 32.78
C VAL A 12 4.48 -40.16 31.44
N ILE A 13 4.05 -41.26 30.85
CA ILE A 13 3.28 -41.27 29.59
C ILE A 13 1.90 -40.65 29.82
N ALA A 14 1.23 -40.91 30.91
CA ALA A 14 -0.06 -40.32 31.24
C ALA A 14 0.04 -38.80 31.48
N LEU A 15 1.11 -38.36 32.15
CA LEU A 15 1.36 -36.92 32.38
C LEU A 15 1.71 -36.20 31.06
N GLY A 16 2.48 -36.84 30.18
CA GLY A 16 2.81 -36.27 28.85
C GLY A 16 1.58 -36.15 27.95
N ALA A 17 0.64 -37.08 28.02
CA ALA A 17 -0.59 -37.03 27.22
C ALA A 17 -1.54 -35.90 27.65
N ALA A 18 -1.49 -35.48 28.94
CA ALA A 18 -2.33 -34.38 29.45
C ALA A 18 -1.88 -32.98 28.88
N PHE A 19 -0.66 -32.85 28.44
CA PHE A 19 -0.17 -31.59 27.84
C PHE A 19 -0.43 -31.45 26.33
N LEU A 20 -0.93 -32.51 25.67
CA LEU A 20 -1.24 -32.50 24.24
C LEU A 20 -2.65 -31.99 23.89
N HIS A 21 -3.45 -31.62 24.90
CA HIS A 21 -4.83 -31.16 24.70
C HIS A 21 -4.97 -29.64 24.67
N SER A 22 -3.87 -28.89 24.46
CA SER A 22 -3.91 -27.45 24.35
C SER A 22 -4.06 -27.00 22.87
N CYS A 23 -5.01 -27.59 22.14
CA CYS A 23 -5.59 -26.95 20.98
C CYS A 23 -6.94 -26.38 21.42
N ASP A 24 -6.92 -25.12 21.83
CA ASP A 24 -8.15 -24.35 22.00
C ASP A 24 -8.79 -24.21 20.61
N LYS A 25 -9.85 -24.98 20.39
CA LYS A 25 -10.67 -24.82 19.19
C LYS A 25 -11.51 -23.58 19.43
N LEU A 26 -11.11 -22.47 18.85
CA LEU A 26 -11.98 -21.32 18.68
C LEU A 26 -13.22 -21.78 17.90
N GLU A 27 -14.35 -21.98 18.59
CA GLU A 27 -15.59 -22.44 17.96
C GLU A 27 -16.15 -21.46 16.94
N ASN A 28 -15.78 -20.17 17.03
CA ASN A 28 -16.09 -19.15 16.05
C ASN A 28 -14.88 -18.18 15.89
N PRO A 29 -13.89 -18.51 15.04
CA PRO A 29 -12.73 -17.66 14.82
C PRO A 29 -13.05 -16.36 14.03
N VAL A 30 -14.23 -16.28 13.44
CA VAL A 30 -14.72 -15.11 12.73
C VAL A 30 -16.02 -14.67 13.38
N ILE A 31 -15.98 -13.60 14.16
CA ILE A 31 -17.19 -12.85 14.48
C ILE A 31 -17.54 -12.11 13.19
N GLU A 32 -18.47 -12.66 12.41
CA GLU A 32 -19.13 -11.84 11.40
C GLU A 32 -19.85 -10.72 12.13
N VAL A 33 -19.16 -9.57 12.23
CA VAL A 33 -19.85 -8.32 12.53
C VAL A 33 -20.60 -8.00 11.24
N VAL A 34 -21.79 -8.58 11.11
CA VAL A 34 -22.77 -8.11 10.13
C VAL A 34 -23.19 -6.73 10.63
N GLN A 35 -22.37 -5.73 10.31
CA GLN A 35 -22.87 -4.38 10.32
C GLN A 35 -23.85 -4.32 9.15
N THR A 36 -25.12 -4.52 9.45
CA THR A 36 -26.18 -4.08 8.56
C THR A 36 -26.12 -2.56 8.54
N ILE A 37 -25.27 -2.03 7.65
CA ILE A 37 -25.31 -0.60 7.33
C ILE A 37 -26.67 -0.42 6.66
N ASP A 38 -27.57 0.24 7.36
CA ASP A 38 -28.83 0.66 6.77
C ASP A 38 -28.51 1.74 5.73
N THR A 39 -28.59 1.36 4.45
CA THR A 39 -28.34 2.26 3.32
C THR A 39 -29.63 2.77 2.70
N THR A 40 -30.79 2.52 3.33
CA THR A 40 -32.10 2.93 2.80
C THR A 40 -32.25 4.45 2.70
N ASP A 41 -31.57 5.20 3.57
CA ASP A 41 -31.59 6.66 3.59
C ASP A 41 -30.35 7.31 2.92
N VAL A 42 -29.47 6.48 2.32
CA VAL A 42 -28.33 7.01 1.56
C VAL A 42 -28.80 7.33 0.15
N GLU A 43 -28.87 8.61 -0.14
CA GLU A 43 -29.16 9.10 -1.49
C GLU A 43 -28.02 8.63 -2.43
N VAL A 44 -28.37 7.80 -3.41
CA VAL A 44 -27.38 7.35 -4.41
C VAL A 44 -27.02 8.56 -5.26
N PRO A 45 -25.74 8.97 -5.31
CA PRO A 45 -25.36 10.11 -6.13
C PRO A 45 -25.69 9.85 -7.60
N GLU A 46 -26.49 10.74 -8.19
CA GLU A 46 -26.74 10.71 -9.63
C GLU A 46 -25.53 11.30 -10.35
N PHE A 47 -24.84 10.46 -11.11
CA PHE A 47 -23.79 10.92 -11.99
C PHE A 47 -24.39 11.32 -13.35
N SER A 48 -24.07 12.54 -13.78
CA SER A 48 -24.42 12.94 -15.15
C SER A 48 -23.81 11.98 -16.16
N PRO A 49 -24.55 11.56 -17.21
CA PRO A 49 -24.00 10.73 -18.26
C PRO A 49 -22.73 11.38 -18.84
N LEU A 50 -21.66 10.62 -18.99
CA LEU A 50 -20.46 11.10 -19.67
C LEU A 50 -20.85 11.40 -21.14
N THR A 51 -20.87 12.67 -21.50
CA THR A 51 -21.17 13.12 -22.88
C THR A 51 -19.96 12.90 -23.81
N SER A 52 -18.77 12.79 -23.26
CA SER A 52 -17.55 12.37 -23.95
C SER A 52 -16.60 11.69 -22.97
N ALA A 53 -15.99 10.58 -23.38
CA ALA A 53 -14.89 9.98 -22.63
C ALA A 53 -13.60 10.74 -22.98
N VAL A 54 -13.06 11.53 -22.05
CA VAL A 54 -11.72 12.09 -22.18
C VAL A 54 -10.76 11.07 -21.56
N PRO A 55 -9.80 10.52 -22.33
CA PRO A 55 -8.75 9.69 -21.76
C PRO A 55 -8.02 10.45 -20.67
N ARG A 56 -7.77 9.79 -19.53
CA ARG A 56 -7.02 10.37 -18.44
C ARG A 56 -5.71 9.61 -18.28
N VAL A 57 -4.66 10.34 -18.03
CA VAL A 57 -3.30 9.84 -17.84
C VAL A 57 -2.98 9.89 -16.35
N LEU A 58 -2.69 8.74 -15.77
CA LEU A 58 -2.20 8.65 -14.39
C LEU A 58 -0.71 8.96 -14.38
N VAL A 59 -0.30 9.95 -13.58
CA VAL A 59 1.10 10.23 -13.29
C VAL A 59 1.36 9.97 -11.82
N GLU A 60 2.11 8.92 -11.52
CA GLU A 60 2.56 8.59 -10.17
C GLU A 60 3.91 9.28 -9.93
N ASP A 61 3.97 10.12 -8.90
CA ASP A 61 5.19 10.78 -8.42
C ASP A 61 5.61 10.16 -7.09
N PHE A 62 6.65 9.34 -7.09
CA PHE A 62 7.26 8.82 -5.86
C PHE A 62 8.14 9.90 -5.25
N THR A 63 7.64 10.48 -4.20
CA THR A 63 8.20 11.65 -3.52
C THR A 63 8.52 11.38 -2.06
N ALA A 64 9.14 12.34 -1.37
CA ALA A 64 9.44 12.24 0.05
C ALA A 64 9.74 13.61 0.65
N HIS A 65 9.44 13.79 1.94
CA HIS A 65 9.61 15.09 2.61
C HIS A 65 11.07 15.51 2.83
N GLN A 66 12.02 14.56 2.83
CA GLN A 66 13.46 14.85 2.93
C GLN A 66 14.13 14.99 1.55
N CYS A 67 13.38 14.88 0.47
CA CYS A 67 13.91 14.89 -0.89
C CYS A 67 14.04 16.31 -1.41
N GLY A 68 15.25 16.82 -1.53
CA GLY A 68 15.51 18.18 -2.03
C GLY A 68 15.14 18.42 -3.50
N ASN A 69 15.07 17.36 -4.31
CA ASN A 69 14.72 17.45 -5.74
C ASN A 69 13.22 17.18 -6.01
N CYS A 70 12.45 16.78 -4.98
CA CYS A 70 11.03 16.48 -5.16
C CYS A 70 10.15 17.73 -5.35
N PRO A 71 10.40 18.89 -4.71
CA PRO A 71 9.63 20.09 -5.00
C PRO A 71 9.66 20.53 -6.47
N PRO A 72 10.81 20.56 -7.16
CA PRO A 72 10.84 20.80 -8.62
C PRO A 72 10.02 19.79 -9.43
N ALA A 73 10.03 18.50 -9.06
CA ALA A 73 9.23 17.47 -9.72
C ALA A 73 7.72 17.72 -9.56
N GLY A 74 7.29 18.08 -8.36
CA GLY A 74 5.91 18.49 -8.11
C GLY A 74 5.47 19.71 -8.95
N LEU A 75 6.36 20.68 -9.17
CA LEU A 75 6.08 21.84 -10.04
C LEU A 75 5.96 21.40 -11.51
N GLU A 76 6.75 20.45 -11.97
CA GLU A 76 6.62 19.89 -13.32
C GLU A 76 5.25 19.23 -13.50
N LEU A 77 4.82 18.44 -12.50
CA LEU A 77 3.49 17.82 -12.52
C LEU A 77 2.36 18.86 -12.58
N VAL A 78 2.46 19.94 -11.81
CA VAL A 78 1.51 21.07 -11.89
C VAL A 78 1.50 21.69 -13.28
N SER A 79 2.67 21.88 -13.89
CA SER A 79 2.79 22.42 -15.25
C SER A 79 2.11 21.52 -16.30
N LEU A 80 2.24 20.21 -16.15
CA LEU A 80 1.52 19.24 -16.99
C LEU A 80 0.00 19.31 -16.82
N MET A 81 -0.47 19.43 -15.58
CA MET A 81 -1.90 19.60 -15.29
C MET A 81 -2.47 20.87 -15.91
N ASP A 82 -1.72 21.97 -15.85
CA ASP A 82 -2.11 23.26 -16.44
C ASP A 82 -2.14 23.20 -17.99
N ALA A 83 -1.19 22.46 -18.57
CA ALA A 83 -1.11 22.27 -20.02
C ALA A 83 -2.21 21.33 -20.55
N HIS A 84 -2.66 20.37 -19.72
CA HIS A 84 -3.62 19.33 -20.08
C HIS A 84 -4.76 19.25 -19.06
N PRO A 85 -5.60 20.29 -18.95
CA PRO A 85 -6.68 20.34 -17.97
C PRO A 85 -7.63 19.15 -18.14
N ASP A 86 -8.01 18.55 -17.03
CA ASP A 86 -8.90 17.36 -16.94
C ASP A 86 -8.34 16.06 -17.52
N SER A 87 -7.14 16.06 -18.08
CA SER A 87 -6.52 14.87 -18.68
C SER A 87 -5.51 14.18 -17.75
N ILE A 88 -4.90 14.90 -16.83
CA ILE A 88 -3.90 14.36 -15.91
C ILE A 88 -4.54 14.02 -14.58
N VAL A 89 -4.24 12.83 -14.07
CA VAL A 89 -4.56 12.40 -12.71
C VAL A 89 -3.25 12.26 -11.93
N PRO A 90 -2.88 13.25 -11.12
CA PRO A 90 -1.66 13.20 -10.34
C PRO A 90 -1.84 12.33 -9.10
N LEU A 91 -0.83 11.54 -8.76
CA LEU A 91 -0.77 10.77 -7.52
C LEU A 91 0.63 10.91 -6.91
N ALA A 92 0.75 11.70 -5.85
CA ALA A 92 1.98 11.79 -5.07
C ALA A 92 2.02 10.67 -4.03
N ILE A 93 3.09 9.87 -4.05
CA ILE A 93 3.29 8.72 -3.16
C ILE A 93 4.53 8.99 -2.32
N HIS A 94 4.32 9.26 -1.03
CA HIS A 94 5.42 9.40 -0.08
C HIS A 94 5.94 8.02 0.29
N ALA A 95 7.15 7.69 -0.15
CA ALA A 95 7.75 6.38 0.08
C ALA A 95 9.28 6.40 0.02
N GLY A 96 9.88 5.32 0.50
CA GLY A 96 11.32 5.12 0.49
C GLY A 96 12.06 5.79 1.65
N ASN A 97 13.39 5.70 1.62
CA ASN A 97 14.24 6.10 2.76
C ASN A 97 14.15 7.60 3.11
N LEU A 98 13.81 8.45 2.14
CA LEU A 98 13.66 9.89 2.37
C LEU A 98 12.27 10.27 2.91
N ALA A 99 11.35 9.32 3.00
CA ALA A 99 10.03 9.51 3.59
C ALA A 99 9.97 9.11 5.08
N VAL A 100 11.05 8.53 5.61
CA VAL A 100 11.13 8.13 7.03
C VAL A 100 11.13 9.37 7.92
N THR A 101 10.33 9.34 8.98
CA THR A 101 10.26 10.46 9.95
C THR A 101 11.55 10.61 10.75
N ASN A 102 11.87 11.86 11.09
CA ASN A 102 12.97 12.19 12.00
C ASN A 102 12.64 13.48 12.81
N ALA A 103 13.60 14.01 13.54
CA ALA A 103 13.38 15.20 14.39
C ALA A 103 12.98 16.46 13.59
N ASP A 104 13.51 16.62 12.37
CA ASP A 104 13.21 17.76 11.49
C ASP A 104 11.95 17.54 10.68
N PHE A 105 11.59 16.28 10.44
CA PHE A 105 10.41 15.84 9.68
C PHE A 105 9.58 14.85 10.50
N PRO A 106 8.85 15.31 11.52
CA PRO A 106 8.18 14.42 12.49
C PRO A 106 6.85 13.84 11.99
N ILE A 107 6.29 14.35 10.87
CA ILE A 107 5.01 13.90 10.35
C ILE A 107 5.22 12.76 9.37
N ASP A 108 4.53 11.65 9.61
CA ASP A 108 4.50 10.52 8.70
C ASP A 108 3.47 10.76 7.58
N TRP A 109 3.95 10.76 6.33
CA TRP A 109 3.15 10.91 5.12
C TRP A 109 3.06 9.60 4.34
N THR A 110 3.64 8.50 4.87
CA THR A 110 3.59 7.18 4.21
C THR A 110 2.28 6.47 4.50
N CYS A 111 2.00 5.44 3.71
CA CYS A 111 0.92 4.50 3.95
C CYS A 111 1.32 3.12 3.42
N GLU A 112 0.66 2.08 3.91
CA GLU A 112 0.97 0.68 3.56
C GLU A 112 0.92 0.46 2.05
N GLU A 113 -0.08 1.00 1.36
CA GLU A 113 -0.24 0.90 -0.09
C GLU A 113 0.87 1.63 -0.85
N GLY A 114 1.30 2.79 -0.33
CA GLY A 114 2.42 3.55 -0.90
C GLY A 114 3.73 2.78 -0.81
N ASP A 115 3.98 2.12 0.32
CA ASP A 115 5.15 1.28 0.53
C ASP A 115 5.12 0.02 -0.35
N GLU A 116 3.93 -0.59 -0.55
CA GLU A 116 3.77 -1.70 -1.49
C GLU A 116 4.09 -1.25 -2.93
N PHE A 117 3.58 -0.08 -3.36
CA PHE A 117 3.90 0.46 -4.69
C PHE A 117 5.38 0.75 -4.83
N TRP A 118 6.02 1.32 -3.80
CA TRP A 118 7.47 1.54 -3.76
C TRP A 118 8.26 0.24 -3.86
N GLY A 119 7.81 -0.83 -3.22
CA GLY A 119 8.41 -2.16 -3.31
C GLY A 119 8.48 -2.72 -4.74
N ASN A 120 7.61 -2.22 -5.64
CA ASN A 120 7.56 -2.59 -7.05
C ASN A 120 8.33 -1.60 -7.97
N VAL A 121 8.96 -0.57 -7.41
CA VAL A 121 9.82 0.37 -8.15
C VAL A 121 11.22 -0.23 -8.29
N THR A 122 11.68 -0.36 -9.53
CA THR A 122 13.02 -0.91 -9.82
C THR A 122 14.12 0.09 -9.48
N LEU A 123 13.92 1.35 -9.84
CA LEU A 123 14.83 2.45 -9.53
C LEU A 123 14.34 3.16 -8.26
N GLN A 124 14.73 2.64 -7.10
CA GLN A 124 14.33 3.18 -5.79
C GLN A 124 15.07 4.48 -5.46
N LEU A 125 14.69 5.55 -6.13
CA LEU A 125 15.18 6.92 -5.89
C LEU A 125 14.01 7.91 -5.91
N ASN A 126 14.14 9.02 -5.19
CA ASN A 126 13.17 10.13 -5.22
C ASN A 126 13.83 11.40 -5.82
N PRO A 127 13.15 12.14 -6.70
CA PRO A 127 11.86 11.81 -7.31
C PRO A 127 12.00 10.82 -8.47
N ILE A 128 11.05 9.93 -8.62
CA ILE A 128 10.88 9.05 -9.78
C ILE A 128 9.38 8.92 -10.03
N GLY A 129 8.94 8.69 -11.26
CA GLY A 129 7.53 8.54 -11.54
C GLY A 129 7.22 7.45 -12.55
N ARG A 130 5.93 7.24 -12.75
CA ARG A 130 5.38 6.35 -13.77
C ARG A 130 4.22 7.05 -14.47
N VAL A 131 4.12 6.89 -15.78
CA VAL A 131 2.98 7.35 -16.56
C VAL A 131 2.17 6.15 -16.99
N ASN A 132 0.91 6.06 -16.58
CA ASN A 132 0.00 4.93 -16.84
C ASN A 132 0.58 3.53 -16.55
N ARG A 133 1.69 3.44 -15.82
CA ARG A 133 2.44 2.19 -15.55
C ARG A 133 2.82 1.42 -16.81
N VAL A 134 3.00 2.11 -17.93
CA VAL A 134 3.42 1.49 -19.20
C VAL A 134 4.94 1.42 -19.30
N ASN A 135 5.44 0.46 -20.06
CA ASN A 135 6.87 0.40 -20.38
C ASN A 135 7.19 1.42 -21.47
N THR A 136 8.05 2.36 -21.13
CA THR A 136 8.63 3.33 -22.05
C THR A 136 9.96 2.82 -22.62
N ALA A 137 10.60 3.60 -23.46
CA ALA A 137 11.96 3.31 -23.93
C ALA A 137 12.99 3.29 -22.79
N PHE A 138 12.67 3.90 -21.64
CA PHE A 138 13.53 4.02 -20.46
C PHE A 138 13.12 3.06 -19.32
N GLY A 139 12.11 2.22 -19.52
CA GLY A 139 11.50 1.36 -18.50
C GLY A 139 10.15 1.89 -18.04
N GLN A 140 9.64 1.40 -16.90
CA GLN A 140 8.40 1.92 -16.30
C GLN A 140 8.64 3.20 -15.51
N GLU A 141 9.80 3.30 -14.87
CA GLU A 141 10.18 4.42 -14.05
C GLU A 141 10.92 5.45 -14.90
N ILE A 142 10.43 6.70 -14.85
CA ILE A 142 10.98 7.82 -15.60
C ILE A 142 11.21 9.02 -14.68
N LEU A 143 12.24 9.79 -15.00
CA LEU A 143 12.53 11.03 -14.30
C LEU A 143 11.49 12.10 -14.63
N PRO A 144 11.22 13.04 -13.71
CA PRO A 144 10.16 14.05 -13.88
C PRO A 144 10.24 14.86 -15.18
N ASN A 145 11.44 15.20 -15.62
CA ASN A 145 11.68 15.98 -16.85
C ASN A 145 11.30 15.24 -18.15
N PHE A 146 10.90 13.95 -18.07
CA PHE A 146 10.45 13.17 -19.23
C PHE A 146 8.96 12.81 -19.16
N TRP A 147 8.23 13.22 -18.10
CA TRP A 147 6.82 12.88 -17.98
C TRP A 147 5.96 13.45 -19.11
N ALA A 148 6.37 14.59 -19.69
CA ALA A 148 5.67 15.22 -20.79
C ALA A 148 5.87 14.51 -22.15
N ASP A 149 6.84 13.61 -22.23
CA ASP A 149 7.21 12.94 -23.48
C ASP A 149 6.43 11.62 -23.68
N GLU A 150 5.68 11.17 -22.66
CA GLU A 150 4.90 9.93 -22.63
C GLU A 150 3.39 10.20 -22.64
#